data_ef439f73cbf5ffd59ee05dc648160811
#
_entry.id   ef439f73cbf5ffd59ee05dc648160811
#
_cell.length_a   1.000
_cell.length_b   1.000
_cell.length_c   1.000
_cell.angle_alpha   90.00
_cell.angle_beta   90.00
_cell.angle_gamma   90.00
#
_symmetry.space_group_name_H-M   'P 1'
#
loop_
_entity.id
_entity.type
_entity.pdbx_description
1 polymer ?
#
loop_
_entity_poly.entity_id
_entity_poly.type
_entity_poly.pdbx_seq_one_letter_code
_entity_poly.pdbx_strand_id
1 'polypeptide(L)'
;MHYFLCYILGLLICGLLMFNRKQWKKENIIKIISIVGAFILVGRMFSYSPLIYKESDKFWGLESSPLNNKFLTGISLIFIWGSFTSILFVLMRPFFNLKFVNNTVKYITPIFYVLVPFFLKPMCTILQGVTDSKLLLYLYSVEIAIGMGISLYYLITSLIEKEKVNYKEILIMFGAFALLSLFTMPNYFPQYMFGFILRTNGWKIKGFTQYHRWLLYGNIILPAAIYMLLKNKDEEFKRFNLLYMCLGVLLGFIVKYYYDSLKTPWEWPFHLCNTALFILPLVLAFRMKRFFYFTYFINVIGALLAMAIPNYADTTNIMSMRLVGFWYNHYIAFFMPMLFVFLDMFERPKLKQFIYSMAAFAGYFVLVLILNVVFTANGHDADYFFLNGDFIVDKLGLWAERLFEMTFVLNINDVEYVFRPLYQVLFFFVYVLLGLAVWFIYEELYRIFDENIYLHVRLRKLRKYEQELKEALQGRKKEEPMEKDA
;
A
#
# COMPACT_ATOMS: atom_id res chain seq x y z
N MET A 1 18.13 0.29 -29.61
CA MET A 1 17.59 -1.07 -29.86
C MET A 1 16.43 -1.41 -28.92
N HIS A 2 16.55 -1.28 -27.59
CA HIS A 2 15.51 -1.71 -26.62
C HIS A 2 14.17 -0.97 -26.72
N TYR A 3 14.14 0.32 -27.03
CA TYR A 3 12.89 1.04 -27.26
C TYR A 3 12.11 0.53 -28.48
N PHE A 4 12.80 0.11 -29.55
CA PHE A 4 12.14 -0.55 -30.68
C PHE A 4 11.51 -1.89 -30.27
N LEU A 5 12.17 -2.65 -29.39
CA LEU A 5 11.63 -3.90 -28.87
C LEU A 5 10.29 -3.66 -28.13
N CYS A 6 10.20 -2.60 -27.31
CA CYS A 6 8.95 -2.25 -26.63
C CYS A 6 7.82 -1.99 -27.64
N TYR A 7 8.07 -1.21 -28.70
CA TYR A 7 7.07 -0.91 -29.72
C TYR A 7 6.67 -2.16 -30.52
N ILE A 8 7.66 -2.95 -30.98
CA ILE A 8 7.38 -4.15 -31.78
C ILE A 8 6.53 -5.14 -30.94
N LEU A 9 6.96 -5.47 -29.72
CA LEU A 9 6.21 -6.40 -28.86
C LEU A 9 4.85 -5.83 -28.47
N GLY A 10 4.76 -4.54 -28.15
CA GLY A 10 3.49 -3.89 -27.82
C GLY A 10 2.50 -3.90 -29.00
N LEU A 11 2.96 -3.60 -30.19
CA LEU A 11 2.14 -3.67 -31.40
C LEU A 11 1.74 -5.11 -31.77
N LEU A 12 2.61 -6.10 -31.54
CA LEU A 12 2.28 -7.51 -31.73
C LEU A 12 1.19 -7.96 -30.74
N ILE A 13 1.26 -7.57 -29.47
CA ILE A 13 0.21 -7.85 -28.49
C ILE A 13 -1.10 -7.18 -28.91
N CYS A 14 -1.07 -5.91 -29.27
CA CYS A 14 -2.23 -5.19 -29.76
C CYS A 14 -2.85 -5.88 -30.99
N GLY A 15 -2.03 -6.22 -31.98
CA GLY A 15 -2.45 -6.94 -33.19
C GLY A 15 -3.09 -8.29 -32.87
N LEU A 16 -2.48 -9.10 -31.98
CA LEU A 16 -3.03 -10.37 -31.53
C LEU A 16 -4.44 -10.21 -30.96
N LEU A 17 -4.67 -9.17 -30.16
CA LEU A 17 -5.97 -8.86 -29.56
C LEU A 17 -6.97 -8.35 -30.62
N MET A 18 -6.53 -7.56 -31.59
CA MET A 18 -7.39 -7.04 -32.68
C MET A 18 -7.84 -8.14 -33.63
N PHE A 19 -6.95 -9.03 -34.06
CA PHE A 19 -7.24 -10.10 -35.00
C PHE A 19 -8.09 -11.22 -34.42
N ASN A 20 -8.18 -11.36 -33.10
CA ASN A 20 -9.01 -12.38 -32.51
C ASN A 20 -10.50 -12.01 -32.59
N ARG A 21 -11.27 -12.73 -33.39
CA ARG A 21 -12.70 -12.40 -33.64
C ARG A 21 -13.63 -12.73 -32.48
N LYS A 22 -13.27 -13.68 -31.61
CA LYS A 22 -14.13 -14.11 -30.50
C LYS A 22 -13.84 -13.30 -29.23
N GLN A 23 -14.80 -12.51 -28.76
CA GLN A 23 -14.66 -11.65 -27.57
C GLN A 23 -14.24 -12.45 -26.32
N TRP A 24 -14.83 -13.61 -26.08
CA TRP A 24 -14.45 -14.48 -24.96
C TRP A 24 -12.98 -14.89 -24.99
N LYS A 25 -12.43 -15.18 -26.16
CA LYS A 25 -11.00 -15.50 -26.31
C LYS A 25 -10.11 -14.31 -26.01
N LYS A 26 -10.50 -13.09 -26.41
CA LYS A 26 -9.77 -11.85 -26.14
C LYS A 26 -9.65 -11.60 -24.65
N GLU A 27 -10.76 -11.68 -23.91
CA GLU A 27 -10.77 -11.46 -22.46
C GLU A 27 -9.89 -12.45 -21.71
N ASN A 28 -9.90 -13.73 -22.10
CA ASN A 28 -9.03 -14.74 -21.52
C ASN A 28 -7.55 -14.48 -21.83
N ILE A 29 -7.23 -14.10 -23.07
CA ILE A 29 -5.86 -13.73 -23.47
C ILE A 29 -5.39 -12.52 -22.62
N ILE A 30 -6.21 -11.49 -22.48
CA ILE A 30 -5.86 -10.32 -21.66
C ILE A 30 -5.64 -10.73 -20.20
N LYS A 31 -6.47 -11.59 -19.61
CA LYS A 31 -6.27 -12.11 -18.25
C LYS A 31 -4.94 -12.85 -18.11
N ILE A 32 -4.61 -13.73 -19.06
CA ILE A 32 -3.33 -14.47 -19.04
C ILE A 32 -2.15 -13.49 -19.15
N ILE A 33 -2.20 -12.57 -20.11
CA ILE A 33 -1.15 -11.54 -20.29
C ILE A 33 -1.01 -10.69 -19.02
N SER A 34 -2.12 -10.35 -18.38
CA SER A 34 -2.10 -9.56 -17.12
C SER A 34 -1.48 -10.33 -15.96
N ILE A 35 -1.74 -11.64 -15.85
CA ILE A 35 -1.10 -12.49 -14.83
C ILE A 35 0.41 -12.58 -15.09
N VAL A 36 0.81 -12.85 -16.34
CA VAL A 36 2.23 -12.87 -16.72
C VAL A 36 2.88 -11.51 -16.45
N GLY A 37 2.18 -10.42 -16.81
CA GLY A 37 2.62 -9.05 -16.53
C GLY A 37 2.83 -8.77 -15.04
N ALA A 38 1.99 -9.32 -14.18
CA ALA A 38 2.14 -9.19 -12.73
C ALA A 38 3.42 -9.88 -12.23
N PHE A 39 3.76 -11.09 -12.72
CA PHE A 39 5.02 -11.76 -12.39
C PHE A 39 6.24 -10.98 -12.90
N ILE A 40 6.16 -10.41 -14.12
CA ILE A 40 7.22 -9.57 -14.69
C ILE A 40 7.41 -8.31 -13.85
N LEU A 41 6.33 -7.64 -13.43
CA LEU A 41 6.37 -6.47 -12.57
C LEU A 41 7.04 -6.79 -11.23
N VAL A 42 6.66 -7.90 -10.57
CA VAL A 42 7.30 -8.32 -9.33
C VAL A 42 8.79 -8.63 -9.55
N GLY A 43 9.14 -9.37 -10.59
CA GLY A 43 10.55 -9.67 -10.96
C GLY A 43 11.36 -8.41 -11.22
N ARG A 44 10.75 -7.39 -11.87
CA ARG A 44 11.38 -6.08 -12.06
C ARG A 44 11.67 -5.38 -10.74
N MET A 45 10.75 -5.41 -9.76
CA MET A 45 10.96 -4.79 -8.46
C MET A 45 12.15 -5.42 -7.71
N PHE A 46 12.33 -6.74 -7.80
CA PHE A 46 13.51 -7.42 -7.25
C PHE A 46 14.82 -7.14 -8.01
N SER A 47 14.76 -6.60 -9.21
CA SER A 47 15.93 -6.33 -10.05
C SER A 47 16.51 -4.93 -9.85
N TYR A 48 15.99 -4.13 -8.91
CA TYR A 48 16.53 -2.81 -8.59
C TYR A 48 17.86 -2.92 -7.84
N SER A 49 18.68 -1.88 -7.96
CA SER A 49 19.95 -1.83 -7.23
C SER A 49 19.71 -1.72 -5.72
N PRO A 50 20.43 -2.51 -4.89
CA PRO A 50 20.41 -2.34 -3.44
C PRO A 50 20.86 -0.95 -2.99
N LEU A 51 21.66 -0.25 -3.78
CA LEU A 51 22.14 1.10 -3.48
C LEU A 51 21.00 2.11 -3.38
N ILE A 52 19.90 1.92 -4.13
CA ILE A 52 18.71 2.79 -4.05
C ILE A 52 18.16 2.81 -2.62
N TYR A 53 18.24 1.69 -1.90
CA TYR A 53 17.74 1.60 -0.53
C TYR A 53 18.84 1.81 0.52
N LYS A 54 19.98 1.12 0.38
CA LYS A 54 21.07 1.12 1.42
C LYS A 54 21.84 2.43 1.46
N GLU A 55 22.02 3.09 0.33
CA GLU A 55 22.79 4.32 0.19
C GLU A 55 21.97 5.48 -0.38
N SER A 56 20.66 5.50 -0.10
CA SER A 56 19.77 6.51 -0.66
C SER A 56 20.24 7.94 -0.42
N ASP A 57 20.79 8.24 0.75
CA ASP A 57 21.28 9.58 1.10
C ASP A 57 22.52 9.99 0.29
N LYS A 58 23.38 9.05 -0.08
CA LYS A 58 24.54 9.28 -0.96
C LYS A 58 24.13 9.26 -2.44
N PHE A 59 23.27 8.32 -2.81
CA PHE A 59 22.81 8.12 -4.19
C PHE A 59 21.93 9.26 -4.69
N TRP A 60 21.05 9.78 -3.82
CA TRP A 60 20.13 10.90 -4.07
C TRP A 60 20.59 12.20 -3.43
N GLY A 61 21.89 12.31 -3.12
CA GLY A 61 22.46 13.50 -2.52
C GLY A 61 22.16 14.75 -3.37
N LEU A 62 22.08 15.90 -2.69
CA LEU A 62 21.69 17.17 -3.31
C LEU A 62 22.60 17.65 -4.44
N GLU A 63 23.81 17.17 -4.46
CA GLU A 63 24.84 17.59 -5.41
C GLU A 63 24.97 16.64 -6.61
N SER A 64 24.56 15.38 -6.47
CA SER A 64 24.68 14.37 -7.51
C SER A 64 23.33 14.03 -8.17
N SER A 65 23.25 14.20 -9.48
CA SER A 65 22.15 13.68 -10.27
C SER A 65 22.59 12.33 -10.88
N PRO A 66 21.80 11.26 -10.76
CA PRO A 66 22.13 9.94 -11.32
C PRO A 66 22.48 9.96 -12.82
N LEU A 67 21.97 10.94 -13.55
CA LEU A 67 22.19 11.10 -14.99
C LEU A 67 23.10 12.31 -15.31
N ASN A 68 23.77 12.94 -14.33
CA ASN A 68 24.48 14.20 -14.50
C ASN A 68 23.64 15.32 -15.16
N ASN A 69 22.32 15.15 -15.22
CA ASN A 69 21.36 16.09 -15.78
C ASN A 69 20.09 16.08 -14.94
N LYS A 70 19.87 17.17 -14.20
CA LYS A 70 18.77 17.33 -13.26
C LYS A 70 17.39 17.22 -13.92
N PHE A 71 17.24 17.86 -15.08
CA PHE A 71 15.99 17.87 -15.81
C PHE A 71 15.63 16.49 -16.35
N LEU A 72 16.61 15.81 -16.99
CA LEU A 72 16.41 14.47 -17.51
C LEU A 72 16.10 13.47 -16.39
N THR A 73 16.77 13.60 -15.23
CA THR A 73 16.50 12.78 -14.05
C THR A 73 15.06 13.01 -13.55
N GLY A 74 14.63 14.28 -13.42
CA GLY A 74 13.27 14.61 -12.99
C GLY A 74 12.19 14.05 -13.90
N ILE A 75 12.33 14.23 -15.20
CA ILE A 75 11.39 13.67 -16.20
C ILE A 75 11.39 12.12 -16.13
N SER A 76 12.56 11.49 -16.06
CA SER A 76 12.67 10.03 -15.97
C SER A 76 11.97 9.48 -14.72
N LEU A 77 12.08 10.17 -13.58
CA LEU A 77 11.37 9.81 -12.34
C LEU A 77 9.85 9.92 -12.49
N ILE A 78 9.35 10.96 -13.17
CA ILE A 78 7.92 11.11 -13.46
C ILE A 78 7.44 9.95 -14.35
N PHE A 79 8.23 9.54 -15.35
CA PHE A 79 7.88 8.40 -16.20
C PHE A 79 7.95 7.05 -15.45
N ILE A 80 8.92 6.87 -14.53
CA ILE A 80 8.95 5.69 -13.65
C ILE A 80 7.66 5.62 -12.82
N TRP A 81 7.28 6.73 -12.19
CA TRP A 81 6.07 6.81 -11.38
C TRP A 81 4.80 6.60 -12.22
N GLY A 82 4.65 7.33 -13.34
CA GLY A 82 3.49 7.23 -14.22
C GLY A 82 3.33 5.85 -14.87
N SER A 83 4.44 5.21 -15.28
CA SER A 83 4.41 3.85 -15.81
C SER A 83 4.01 2.83 -14.75
N PHE A 84 4.51 2.98 -13.52
CA PHE A 84 4.14 2.11 -12.41
C PHE A 84 2.66 2.26 -12.03
N THR A 85 2.15 3.49 -11.97
CA THR A 85 0.71 3.75 -11.78
C THR A 85 -0.10 3.11 -12.91
N SER A 86 0.32 3.32 -14.16
CA SER A 86 -0.38 2.82 -15.35
C SER A 86 -0.43 1.30 -15.42
N ILE A 87 0.68 0.60 -15.11
CA ILE A 87 0.72 -0.86 -15.22
C ILE A 87 -0.28 -1.53 -14.26
N LEU A 88 -0.43 -1.03 -13.04
CA LEU A 88 -1.41 -1.58 -12.11
C LEU A 88 -2.85 -1.44 -12.63
N PHE A 89 -3.21 -0.29 -13.22
CA PHE A 89 -4.51 -0.13 -13.87
C PHE A 89 -4.71 -1.15 -14.99
N VAL A 90 -3.71 -1.32 -15.86
CA VAL A 90 -3.78 -2.25 -16.98
C VAL A 90 -3.91 -3.70 -16.51
N LEU A 91 -3.08 -4.13 -15.55
CA LEU A 91 -3.08 -5.51 -15.05
C LEU A 91 -4.33 -5.85 -14.25
N MET A 92 -4.90 -4.88 -13.52
CA MET A 92 -6.12 -5.10 -12.72
C MET A 92 -7.41 -4.99 -13.55
N ARG A 93 -7.41 -4.28 -14.68
CA ARG A 93 -8.58 -4.04 -15.51
C ARG A 93 -9.37 -5.32 -15.87
N PRO A 94 -8.77 -6.45 -16.29
CA PRO A 94 -9.54 -7.62 -16.68
C PRO A 94 -10.25 -8.33 -15.53
N PHE A 95 -9.97 -7.95 -14.29
CA PHE A 95 -10.58 -8.50 -13.07
C PHE A 95 -11.63 -7.57 -12.45
N PHE A 96 -11.74 -6.32 -12.95
CA PHE A 96 -12.66 -5.29 -12.45
C PHE A 96 -13.33 -4.55 -13.60
N ASN A 97 -14.65 -4.70 -13.69
CA ASN A 97 -15.44 -4.05 -14.75
C ASN A 97 -15.93 -2.66 -14.30
N LEU A 98 -15.01 -1.75 -14.04
CA LEU A 98 -15.31 -0.39 -13.58
C LEU A 98 -15.08 0.63 -14.70
N LYS A 99 -16.09 1.48 -14.95
CA LYS A 99 -16.04 2.50 -16.01
C LYS A 99 -14.80 3.39 -15.92
N PHE A 100 -14.44 3.85 -14.71
CA PHE A 100 -13.28 4.72 -14.53
C PHE A 100 -11.96 3.99 -14.83
N VAL A 101 -11.83 2.69 -14.46
CA VAL A 101 -10.64 1.86 -14.78
C VAL A 101 -10.55 1.66 -16.29
N ASN A 102 -11.66 1.28 -16.92
CA ASN A 102 -11.74 1.10 -18.36
C ASN A 102 -11.31 2.38 -19.11
N ASN A 103 -11.84 3.53 -18.71
CA ASN A 103 -11.50 4.81 -19.31
C ASN A 103 -10.06 5.24 -19.04
N THR A 104 -9.52 4.98 -17.83
CA THR A 104 -8.10 5.24 -17.54
C THR A 104 -7.20 4.43 -18.45
N VAL A 105 -7.47 3.14 -18.62
CA VAL A 105 -6.68 2.26 -19.50
C VAL A 105 -6.83 2.65 -20.98
N LYS A 106 -7.99 3.16 -21.40
CA LYS A 106 -8.21 3.62 -22.78
C LYS A 106 -7.51 4.94 -23.09
N TYR A 107 -7.55 5.94 -22.19
CA TYR A 107 -7.24 7.32 -22.55
C TYR A 107 -6.02 7.91 -21.84
N ILE A 108 -5.66 7.41 -20.62
CA ILE A 108 -4.49 7.91 -19.89
C ILE A 108 -3.28 7.03 -20.12
N THR A 109 -3.41 5.72 -19.90
CA THR A 109 -2.24 4.83 -19.93
C THR A 109 -1.54 4.76 -21.28
N PRO A 110 -2.21 4.89 -22.48
CA PRO A 110 -1.51 4.93 -23.75
C PRO A 110 -0.52 6.09 -23.85
N ILE A 111 -0.83 7.25 -23.26
CA ILE A 111 0.05 8.43 -23.26
C ILE A 111 1.40 8.08 -22.63
N PHE A 112 1.37 7.43 -21.46
CA PHE A 112 2.59 7.00 -20.79
C PHE A 112 3.35 5.96 -21.61
N TYR A 113 2.66 4.92 -22.11
CA TYR A 113 3.32 3.81 -22.81
C TYR A 113 3.87 4.17 -24.20
N VAL A 114 3.33 5.19 -24.85
CA VAL A 114 3.93 5.72 -26.09
C VAL A 114 5.20 6.52 -25.81
N LEU A 115 5.28 7.21 -24.67
CA LEU A 115 6.40 8.08 -24.34
C LEU A 115 7.51 7.37 -23.53
N VAL A 116 7.14 6.47 -22.64
CA VAL A 116 8.07 5.76 -21.74
C VAL A 116 9.25 5.08 -22.46
N PRO A 117 9.09 4.41 -23.63
CA PRO A 117 10.22 3.77 -24.30
C PRO A 117 11.38 4.73 -24.60
N PHE A 118 11.11 6.00 -24.87
CA PHE A 118 12.17 7.01 -25.12
C PHE A 118 13.03 7.27 -23.88
N PHE A 119 12.46 7.09 -22.70
CA PHE A 119 13.12 7.29 -21.40
C PHE A 119 13.61 5.99 -20.76
N LEU A 120 13.41 4.83 -21.42
CA LEU A 120 13.73 3.52 -20.85
C LEU A 120 15.17 3.41 -20.36
N LYS A 121 16.15 3.85 -21.17
CA LYS A 121 17.57 3.82 -20.78
C LYS A 121 17.86 4.73 -19.59
N PRO A 122 17.50 6.02 -19.60
CA PRO A 122 17.61 6.89 -18.42
C PRO A 122 16.94 6.31 -17.16
N MET A 123 15.73 5.77 -17.30
CA MET A 123 15.00 5.16 -16.18
C MET A 123 15.75 3.96 -15.60
N CYS A 124 16.24 3.06 -16.46
CA CYS A 124 17.03 1.91 -16.00
C CYS A 124 18.35 2.34 -15.34
N THR A 125 19.05 3.34 -15.88
CA THR A 125 20.25 3.89 -15.26
C THR A 125 19.97 4.40 -13.85
N ILE A 126 18.86 5.10 -13.63
CA ILE A 126 18.42 5.54 -12.31
C ILE A 126 18.16 4.35 -11.37
N LEU A 127 17.49 3.30 -11.85
CA LEU A 127 17.08 2.15 -11.02
C LEU A 127 18.21 1.15 -10.78
N GLN A 128 19.24 1.14 -11.62
CA GLN A 128 20.39 0.24 -11.50
C GLN A 128 21.53 0.84 -10.66
N GLY A 129 21.58 2.15 -10.52
CA GLY A 129 22.74 2.81 -9.94
C GLY A 129 23.98 2.61 -10.81
N VAL A 130 25.05 2.04 -10.21
CA VAL A 130 26.34 1.81 -10.89
C VAL A 130 26.38 0.48 -11.66
N THR A 131 25.43 -0.42 -11.43
CA THR A 131 25.44 -1.78 -12.02
C THR A 131 24.58 -1.85 -13.30
N ASP A 132 25.19 -2.27 -14.40
CA ASP A 132 24.50 -2.43 -15.70
C ASP A 132 23.74 -3.76 -15.74
N SER A 133 22.55 -3.80 -15.13
CA SER A 133 21.71 -5.01 -15.11
C SER A 133 20.87 -5.12 -16.38
N LYS A 134 21.32 -5.96 -17.32
CA LYS A 134 20.52 -6.29 -18.51
C LYS A 134 19.15 -6.88 -18.15
N LEU A 135 19.04 -7.61 -17.04
CA LEU A 135 17.79 -8.20 -16.58
C LEU A 135 16.71 -7.14 -16.32
N LEU A 136 17.05 -6.06 -15.58
CA LEU A 136 16.09 -4.97 -15.33
C LEU A 136 15.60 -4.35 -16.65
N LEU A 137 16.50 -4.11 -17.59
CA LEU A 137 16.17 -3.53 -18.88
C LEU A 137 15.22 -4.43 -19.68
N TYR A 138 15.44 -5.76 -19.71
CA TYR A 138 14.54 -6.70 -20.39
C TYR A 138 13.18 -6.79 -19.70
N LEU A 139 13.14 -6.95 -18.37
CA LEU A 139 11.88 -7.04 -17.63
C LEU A 139 11.04 -5.77 -17.81
N TYR A 140 11.68 -4.59 -17.75
CA TYR A 140 10.99 -3.33 -17.95
C TYR A 140 10.50 -3.17 -19.39
N SER A 141 11.30 -3.58 -20.39
CA SER A 141 10.88 -3.56 -21.79
C SER A 141 9.64 -4.39 -22.06
N VAL A 142 9.59 -5.61 -21.48
CA VAL A 142 8.43 -6.51 -21.63
C VAL A 142 7.21 -5.97 -20.88
N GLU A 143 7.39 -5.43 -19.68
CA GLU A 143 6.30 -4.78 -18.92
C GLU A 143 5.69 -3.62 -19.71
N ILE A 144 6.52 -2.74 -20.27
CA ILE A 144 6.08 -1.62 -21.11
C ILE A 144 5.34 -2.13 -22.35
N ALA A 145 5.85 -3.19 -23.00
CA ALA A 145 5.20 -3.77 -24.16
C ALA A 145 3.80 -4.35 -23.83
N ILE A 146 3.65 -5.02 -22.68
CA ILE A 146 2.35 -5.50 -22.19
C ILE A 146 1.40 -4.33 -21.94
N GLY A 147 1.86 -3.32 -21.20
CA GLY A 147 1.08 -2.13 -20.91
C GLY A 147 0.64 -1.40 -22.18
N MET A 148 1.57 -1.21 -23.13
CA MET A 148 1.33 -0.59 -24.42
C MET A 148 0.31 -1.39 -25.24
N GLY A 149 0.53 -2.69 -25.40
CA GLY A 149 -0.30 -3.54 -26.23
C GLY A 149 -1.74 -3.58 -25.79
N ILE A 150 -1.98 -3.76 -24.47
CA ILE A 150 -3.34 -3.77 -23.91
C ILE A 150 -3.97 -2.37 -24.01
N SER A 151 -3.24 -1.32 -23.65
CA SER A 151 -3.76 0.05 -23.67
C SER A 151 -4.12 0.51 -25.09
N LEU A 152 -3.25 0.27 -26.06
CA LEU A 152 -3.51 0.59 -27.48
C LEU A 152 -4.70 -0.21 -28.03
N TYR A 153 -4.82 -1.49 -27.69
CA TYR A 153 -5.97 -2.29 -28.07
C TYR A 153 -7.28 -1.63 -27.62
N TYR A 154 -7.39 -1.22 -26.36
CA TYR A 154 -8.61 -0.57 -25.86
C TYR A 154 -8.82 0.82 -26.47
N LEU A 155 -7.77 1.61 -26.68
CA LEU A 155 -7.86 2.92 -27.34
C LEU A 155 -8.35 2.78 -28.79
N ILE A 156 -7.74 1.90 -29.59
CA ILE A 156 -8.10 1.70 -31.00
C ILE A 156 -9.53 1.17 -31.12
N THR A 157 -9.91 0.20 -30.27
CA THR A 157 -11.29 -0.32 -30.26
C THR A 157 -12.29 0.80 -29.95
N SER A 158 -12.03 1.63 -28.95
CA SER A 158 -12.88 2.78 -28.63
C SER A 158 -13.00 3.80 -29.76
N LEU A 159 -11.90 4.05 -30.49
CA LEU A 159 -11.91 4.94 -31.66
C LEU A 159 -12.73 4.34 -32.83
N ILE A 160 -12.61 3.04 -33.07
CA ILE A 160 -13.38 2.33 -34.12
C ILE A 160 -14.88 2.36 -33.79
N GLU A 161 -15.24 2.12 -32.51
CA GLU A 161 -16.61 2.14 -32.02
C GLU A 161 -17.17 3.57 -31.82
N LYS A 162 -16.37 4.61 -32.11
CA LYS A 162 -16.71 6.03 -31.97
C LYS A 162 -17.33 6.37 -30.61
N GLU A 163 -16.80 5.79 -29.53
CA GLU A 163 -17.23 6.07 -28.17
C GLU A 163 -17.09 7.55 -27.83
N LYS A 164 -18.17 8.16 -27.31
CA LYS A 164 -18.16 9.55 -26.86
C LYS A 164 -17.72 9.61 -25.40
N VAL A 165 -16.68 10.38 -25.11
CA VAL A 165 -16.21 10.63 -23.73
C VAL A 165 -16.63 12.03 -23.31
N ASN A 166 -17.33 12.11 -22.16
CA ASN A 166 -17.73 13.39 -21.57
C ASN A 166 -16.53 14.02 -20.81
N TYR A 167 -16.36 15.36 -20.92
CA TYR A 167 -15.30 16.07 -20.18
C TYR A 167 -15.33 15.84 -18.66
N LYS A 168 -16.52 15.69 -18.05
CA LYS A 168 -16.67 15.34 -16.63
C LYS A 168 -16.09 13.95 -16.31
N GLU A 169 -16.26 13.00 -17.19
CA GLU A 169 -15.68 11.65 -17.05
C GLU A 169 -14.16 11.69 -17.14
N ILE A 170 -13.62 12.50 -18.06
CA ILE A 170 -12.17 12.74 -18.18
C ILE A 170 -11.63 13.33 -16.88
N LEU A 171 -12.30 14.34 -16.31
CA LEU A 171 -11.85 14.96 -15.08
C LEU A 171 -11.87 14.00 -13.89
N ILE A 172 -12.93 13.19 -13.74
CA ILE A 172 -13.02 12.14 -12.71
C ILE A 172 -11.90 11.11 -12.88
N MET A 173 -11.66 10.69 -14.09
CA MET A 173 -10.60 9.73 -14.44
C MET A 173 -9.21 10.26 -14.08
N PHE A 174 -8.89 11.51 -14.44
CA PHE A 174 -7.64 12.17 -14.04
C PHE A 174 -7.52 12.32 -12.54
N GLY A 175 -8.59 12.73 -11.86
CA GLY A 175 -8.62 12.84 -10.41
C GLY A 175 -8.37 11.50 -9.72
N ALA A 176 -9.04 10.43 -10.17
CA ALA A 176 -8.82 9.08 -9.64
C ALA A 176 -7.41 8.57 -9.92
N PHE A 177 -6.88 8.78 -11.13
CA PHE A 177 -5.51 8.43 -11.48
C PHE A 177 -4.50 9.17 -10.60
N ALA A 178 -4.66 10.47 -10.41
CA ALA A 178 -3.78 11.29 -9.58
C ALA A 178 -3.83 10.87 -8.10
N LEU A 179 -5.02 10.62 -7.54
CA LEU A 179 -5.16 10.17 -6.16
C LEU A 179 -4.54 8.78 -5.94
N LEU A 180 -4.79 7.84 -6.84
CA LEU A 180 -4.24 6.49 -6.73
C LEU A 180 -2.74 6.46 -7.00
N SER A 181 -2.22 7.37 -7.83
CA SER A 181 -0.78 7.47 -8.08
C SER A 181 0.03 7.77 -6.81
N LEU A 182 -0.57 8.39 -5.80
CA LEU A 182 0.10 8.60 -4.51
C LEU A 182 0.53 7.29 -3.85
N PHE A 183 -0.22 6.21 -4.01
CA PHE A 183 0.10 4.89 -3.45
C PHE A 183 1.11 4.09 -4.29
N THR A 184 1.42 4.54 -5.48
CA THR A 184 2.46 3.98 -6.36
C THR A 184 3.65 4.92 -6.50
N MET A 185 3.69 6.01 -5.74
CA MET A 185 4.82 6.93 -5.74
C MET A 185 6.07 6.21 -5.21
N PRO A 186 7.17 6.19 -5.98
CA PRO A 186 8.41 5.58 -5.51
C PRO A 186 8.92 6.26 -4.24
N ASN A 187 9.34 5.48 -3.26
CA ASN A 187 9.74 5.99 -1.94
C ASN A 187 10.92 7.00 -1.98
N TYR A 188 11.75 6.94 -3.03
CA TYR A 188 12.85 7.89 -3.27
C TYR A 188 12.41 9.21 -3.92
N PHE A 189 11.18 9.27 -4.46
CA PHE A 189 10.69 10.45 -5.19
C PHE A 189 10.58 11.71 -4.31
N PRO A 190 10.05 11.66 -3.07
CA PRO A 190 10.00 12.82 -2.19
C PRO A 190 11.39 13.41 -1.89
N GLN A 191 12.39 12.59 -1.60
CA GLN A 191 13.75 13.07 -1.34
C GLN A 191 14.32 13.80 -2.55
N TYR A 192 14.11 13.28 -3.76
CA TYR A 192 14.54 13.94 -4.97
C TYR A 192 13.80 15.26 -5.22
N MET A 193 12.47 15.24 -5.20
CA MET A 193 11.66 16.42 -5.50
C MET A 193 11.86 17.53 -4.48
N PHE A 194 11.76 17.23 -3.20
CA PHE A 194 11.85 18.25 -2.14
C PHE A 194 13.27 18.55 -1.71
N GLY A 195 14.15 17.54 -1.66
CA GLY A 195 15.56 17.73 -1.33
C GLY A 195 16.32 18.46 -2.43
N PHE A 196 16.21 17.97 -3.64
CA PHE A 196 17.03 18.39 -4.77
C PHE A 196 16.43 19.58 -5.56
N ILE A 197 15.12 19.50 -5.92
CA ILE A 197 14.48 20.55 -6.72
C ILE A 197 14.17 21.76 -5.85
N LEU A 198 13.54 21.55 -4.69
CA LEU A 198 13.10 22.63 -3.80
C LEU A 198 14.17 23.08 -2.78
N ARG A 199 15.34 22.46 -2.80
CA ARG A 199 16.48 22.74 -1.89
C ARG A 199 16.08 22.72 -0.40
N THR A 200 15.13 21.88 -0.02
CA THR A 200 14.69 21.70 1.37
C THR A 200 15.58 20.70 2.09
N ASN A 201 16.84 21.08 2.34
CA ASN A 201 17.78 20.25 3.09
C ASN A 201 17.44 20.25 4.58
N GLY A 202 17.41 19.09 5.16
CA GLY A 202 17.64 18.94 6.58
C GLY A 202 16.41 18.98 7.48
N TRP A 203 15.22 18.64 7.00
CA TRP A 203 14.10 18.34 7.88
C TRP A 203 14.36 17.01 8.58
N LYS A 204 15.11 17.10 9.68
CA LYS A 204 15.46 15.93 10.49
C LYS A 204 14.31 15.59 11.42
N ILE A 205 14.00 14.29 11.53
CA ILE A 205 12.96 13.79 12.43
C ILE A 205 13.58 13.08 13.61
N LYS A 206 13.06 13.37 14.79
CA LYS A 206 13.28 12.61 16.03
C LYS A 206 11.94 12.11 16.54
N GLY A 207 11.96 11.06 17.37
CA GLY A 207 10.77 10.59 18.07
C GLY A 207 10.08 11.71 18.87
N PHE A 208 8.76 11.78 18.79
CA PHE A 208 7.88 12.75 19.45
C PHE A 208 8.11 14.24 19.13
N THR A 209 8.95 14.57 18.15
CA THR A 209 9.04 15.93 17.61
C THR A 209 7.77 16.32 16.83
N GLN A 210 7.66 17.60 16.48
CA GLN A 210 6.51 18.12 15.73
C GLN A 210 6.28 17.33 14.42
N TYR A 211 7.31 17.01 13.67
CA TYR A 211 7.20 16.23 12.42
C TYR A 211 6.69 14.81 12.66
N HIS A 212 7.17 14.15 13.73
CA HIS A 212 6.67 12.83 14.11
C HIS A 212 5.18 12.87 14.46
N ARG A 213 4.75 13.89 15.24
CA ARG A 213 3.32 14.06 15.58
C ARG A 213 2.46 14.28 14.34
N TRP A 214 2.90 15.07 13.36
CA TRP A 214 2.17 15.25 12.10
C TRP A 214 2.02 13.93 11.34
N LEU A 215 3.05 13.12 11.30
CA LEU A 215 2.97 11.79 10.70
C LEU A 215 2.01 10.88 11.49
N LEU A 216 1.99 10.94 12.82
CA LEU A 216 1.00 10.20 13.62
C LEU A 216 -0.45 10.65 13.33
N TYR A 217 -0.70 11.94 13.12
CA TYR A 217 -2.03 12.43 12.69
C TYR A 217 -2.46 11.88 11.34
N GLY A 218 -1.52 11.50 10.48
CA GLY A 218 -1.80 10.79 9.23
C GLY A 218 -2.63 9.53 9.43
N ASN A 219 -2.49 8.82 10.58
CA ASN A 219 -3.29 7.64 10.91
C ASN A 219 -4.78 7.92 11.13
N ILE A 220 -5.16 9.16 11.32
CA ILE A 220 -6.56 9.59 11.46
C ILE A 220 -7.04 10.24 10.16
N ILE A 221 -6.25 11.16 9.62
CA ILE A 221 -6.63 11.97 8.46
C ILE A 221 -6.76 11.12 7.19
N LEU A 222 -5.77 10.24 6.92
CA LEU A 222 -5.78 9.42 5.71
C LEU A 222 -6.96 8.43 5.67
N PRO A 223 -7.21 7.60 6.69
CA PRO A 223 -8.35 6.69 6.67
C PRO A 223 -9.68 7.42 6.65
N ALA A 224 -9.81 8.57 7.32
CA ALA A 224 -11.01 9.39 7.26
C ALA A 224 -11.27 9.92 5.83
N ALA A 225 -10.24 10.42 5.15
CA ALA A 225 -10.35 10.87 3.76
C ALA A 225 -10.74 9.72 2.82
N ILE A 226 -10.06 8.56 2.92
CA ILE A 226 -10.37 7.38 2.11
C ILE A 226 -11.81 6.91 2.37
N TYR A 227 -12.23 6.84 3.64
CA TYR A 227 -13.59 6.48 4.02
C TYR A 227 -14.61 7.42 3.37
N MET A 228 -14.42 8.74 3.48
CA MET A 228 -15.33 9.74 2.90
C MET A 228 -15.45 9.62 1.38
N LEU A 229 -14.37 9.28 0.67
CA LEU A 229 -14.38 9.07 -0.77
C LEU A 229 -15.08 7.76 -1.18
N LEU A 230 -15.00 6.73 -0.36
CA LEU A 230 -15.42 5.38 -0.73
C LEU A 230 -16.76 4.94 -0.10
N LYS A 231 -17.21 5.50 1.03
CA LYS A 231 -18.37 5.02 1.81
C LYS A 231 -19.66 4.82 1.02
N ASN A 232 -19.92 5.67 0.02
CA ASN A 232 -21.13 5.64 -0.80
C ASN A 232 -20.93 4.93 -2.15
N LYS A 233 -19.81 4.24 -2.34
CA LYS A 233 -19.51 3.52 -3.57
C LYS A 233 -19.89 2.05 -3.44
N ASP A 234 -20.12 1.40 -4.59
CA ASP A 234 -20.37 -0.03 -4.66
C ASP A 234 -19.16 -0.86 -4.20
N GLU A 235 -19.40 -2.11 -3.88
CA GLU A 235 -18.39 -3.00 -3.31
C GLU A 235 -17.22 -3.21 -4.27
N GLU A 236 -17.47 -3.35 -5.57
CA GLU A 236 -16.42 -3.57 -6.57
C GLU A 236 -15.50 -2.35 -6.69
N PHE A 237 -16.07 -1.14 -6.65
CA PHE A 237 -15.29 0.11 -6.64
C PHE A 237 -14.43 0.24 -5.39
N LYS A 238 -14.99 -0.04 -4.20
CA LYS A 238 -14.25 -0.07 -2.93
C LYS A 238 -13.10 -1.06 -3.01
N ARG A 239 -13.38 -2.29 -3.42
CA ARG A 239 -12.42 -3.39 -3.51
C ARG A 239 -11.27 -3.06 -4.47
N PHE A 240 -11.56 -2.52 -5.65
CA PHE A 240 -10.52 -2.09 -6.59
C PHE A 240 -9.59 -1.06 -5.97
N ASN A 241 -10.13 0.03 -5.39
CA ASN A 241 -9.31 1.10 -4.86
C ASN A 241 -8.45 0.65 -3.68
N LEU A 242 -9.03 -0.10 -2.73
CA LEU A 242 -8.29 -0.61 -1.58
C LEU A 242 -7.22 -1.63 -1.99
N LEU A 243 -7.53 -2.53 -2.93
CA LEU A 243 -6.56 -3.48 -3.47
C LEU A 243 -5.43 -2.77 -4.22
N TYR A 244 -5.75 -1.75 -5.02
CA TYR A 244 -4.76 -0.93 -5.71
C TYR A 244 -3.80 -0.25 -4.73
N MET A 245 -4.33 0.36 -3.66
CA MET A 245 -3.53 1.01 -2.61
C MET A 245 -2.60 0.01 -1.92
N CYS A 246 -3.12 -1.16 -1.53
CA CYS A 246 -2.33 -2.20 -0.89
C CYS A 246 -1.24 -2.77 -1.82
N LEU A 247 -1.57 -3.02 -3.09
CA LEU A 247 -0.59 -3.51 -4.07
C LEU A 247 0.48 -2.47 -4.39
N GLY A 248 0.10 -1.21 -4.54
CA GLY A 248 1.05 -0.13 -4.81
C GLY A 248 2.11 -0.01 -3.71
N VAL A 249 1.68 -0.02 -2.45
CA VAL A 249 2.58 0.06 -1.30
C VAL A 249 3.40 -1.22 -1.14
N LEU A 250 2.80 -2.40 -1.31
CA LEU A 250 3.54 -3.68 -1.28
C LEU A 250 4.66 -3.71 -2.32
N LEU A 251 4.37 -3.33 -3.55
CA LEU A 251 5.37 -3.32 -4.63
C LEU A 251 6.48 -2.28 -4.36
N GLY A 252 6.13 -1.11 -3.82
CA GLY A 252 7.11 -0.14 -3.34
C GLY A 252 7.99 -0.68 -2.20
N PHE A 253 7.42 -1.51 -1.32
CA PHE A 253 8.15 -2.17 -0.24
C PHE A 253 9.09 -3.27 -0.75
N ILE A 254 8.68 -4.05 -1.76
CA ILE A 254 9.49 -5.14 -2.33
C ILE A 254 10.83 -4.64 -2.88
N VAL A 255 10.92 -3.39 -3.33
CA VAL A 255 12.17 -2.77 -3.80
C VAL A 255 13.30 -2.82 -2.75
N LYS A 256 12.96 -2.92 -1.46
CA LYS A 256 13.93 -3.16 -0.38
C LYS A 256 14.66 -4.49 -0.54
N TYR A 257 13.98 -5.50 -1.11
CA TYR A 257 14.48 -6.86 -1.25
C TYR A 257 14.97 -7.08 -2.69
N TYR A 258 16.25 -6.93 -2.92
CA TYR A 258 16.86 -7.24 -4.22
C TYR A 258 17.15 -8.75 -4.34
N TYR A 259 17.56 -9.20 -5.51
CA TYR A 259 17.73 -10.62 -5.81
C TYR A 259 18.59 -11.38 -4.78
N ASP A 260 19.68 -10.76 -4.28
CA ASP A 260 20.54 -11.40 -3.28
C ASP A 260 19.87 -11.53 -1.90
N SER A 261 18.88 -10.71 -1.58
CA SER A 261 18.10 -10.85 -0.32
C SER A 261 17.31 -12.16 -0.25
N LEU A 262 17.05 -12.81 -1.38
CA LEU A 262 16.46 -14.15 -1.37
C LEU A 262 17.41 -15.20 -0.79
N LYS A 263 18.73 -14.95 -0.81
CA LYS A 263 19.76 -15.81 -0.26
C LYS A 263 20.04 -15.54 1.23
N THR A 264 19.41 -14.50 1.80
CA THR A 264 19.59 -14.07 3.18
C THR A 264 18.25 -14.19 3.94
N PRO A 265 17.80 -15.43 4.29
CA PRO A 265 16.49 -15.65 4.90
C PRO A 265 16.31 -14.92 6.24
N TRP A 266 17.39 -14.56 6.93
CA TRP A 266 17.37 -13.75 8.16
C TRP A 266 17.03 -12.27 7.92
N GLU A 267 16.98 -11.79 6.67
CA GLU A 267 16.51 -10.46 6.29
C GLU A 267 15.05 -10.45 5.78
N TRP A 268 14.39 -11.61 5.69
CA TRP A 268 13.05 -11.73 5.14
C TRP A 268 12.00 -10.97 5.96
N PRO A 269 10.86 -10.58 5.37
CA PRO A 269 9.88 -9.69 6.00
C PRO A 269 8.98 -10.37 7.03
N PHE A 270 9.54 -11.07 8.03
CA PHE A 270 8.78 -11.76 9.06
C PHE A 270 8.27 -10.86 10.20
N HIS A 271 8.66 -9.59 10.27
CA HIS A 271 8.03 -8.66 11.21
C HIS A 271 6.53 -8.51 10.93
N LEU A 272 5.73 -8.38 11.97
CA LEU A 272 4.26 -8.32 11.87
C LEU A 272 3.77 -7.21 10.95
N CYS A 273 4.33 -6.01 11.02
CA CYS A 273 3.97 -4.91 10.14
C CYS A 273 4.25 -5.21 8.65
N ASN A 274 5.33 -5.95 8.36
CA ASN A 274 5.69 -6.32 7.00
C ASN A 274 4.79 -7.42 6.45
N THR A 275 4.44 -8.44 7.26
CA THR A 275 3.53 -9.51 6.82
C THR A 275 2.15 -9.00 6.46
N ALA A 276 1.68 -7.91 7.09
CA ALA A 276 0.43 -7.25 6.73
C ALA A 276 0.39 -6.86 5.25
N LEU A 277 1.50 -6.34 4.72
CA LEU A 277 1.56 -5.86 3.33
C LEU A 277 1.33 -6.98 2.31
N PHE A 278 1.73 -8.21 2.64
CA PHE A 278 1.47 -9.40 1.80
C PHE A 278 0.06 -9.94 2.00
N ILE A 279 -0.42 -9.97 3.25
CA ILE A 279 -1.72 -10.56 3.58
C ILE A 279 -2.87 -9.68 3.09
N LEU A 280 -2.81 -8.35 3.23
CA LEU A 280 -3.92 -7.45 2.89
C LEU A 280 -4.35 -7.53 1.42
N PRO A 281 -3.45 -7.51 0.41
CA PRO A 281 -3.86 -7.70 -0.98
C PRO A 281 -4.52 -9.07 -1.23
N LEU A 282 -4.00 -10.16 -0.61
CA LEU A 282 -4.56 -11.50 -0.74
C LEU A 282 -5.96 -11.58 -0.11
N VAL A 283 -6.14 -10.96 1.06
CA VAL A 283 -7.43 -10.87 1.75
C VAL A 283 -8.47 -10.19 0.86
N LEU A 284 -8.13 -9.08 0.20
CA LEU A 284 -9.03 -8.36 -0.69
C LEU A 284 -9.27 -9.09 -2.01
N ALA A 285 -8.22 -9.67 -2.61
CA ALA A 285 -8.32 -10.39 -3.88
C ALA A 285 -9.19 -11.64 -3.75
N PHE A 286 -8.99 -12.43 -2.68
CA PHE A 286 -9.59 -13.75 -2.49
C PHE A 286 -10.66 -13.81 -1.38
N ARG A 287 -11.01 -12.68 -0.76
CA ARG A 287 -11.98 -12.58 0.36
C ARG A 287 -11.67 -13.54 1.53
N MET A 288 -10.42 -13.63 1.91
CA MET A 288 -9.91 -14.58 2.92
C MET A 288 -10.19 -14.11 4.35
N LYS A 289 -11.42 -14.32 4.86
CA LYS A 289 -11.89 -13.84 6.18
C LYS A 289 -10.95 -14.20 7.33
N ARG A 290 -10.39 -15.43 7.37
CA ARG A 290 -9.51 -15.87 8.49
C ARG A 290 -8.21 -15.05 8.55
N PHE A 291 -7.56 -14.83 7.40
CA PHE A 291 -6.35 -14.02 7.31
C PHE A 291 -6.63 -12.54 7.59
N PHE A 292 -7.82 -12.06 7.22
CA PHE A 292 -8.26 -10.71 7.56
C PHE A 292 -8.25 -10.50 9.08
N TYR A 293 -8.87 -11.38 9.87
CA TYR A 293 -8.95 -11.21 11.32
C TYR A 293 -7.58 -11.32 11.99
N PHE A 294 -6.67 -12.16 11.47
CA PHE A 294 -5.28 -12.17 11.93
C PHE A 294 -4.64 -10.80 11.73
N THR A 295 -4.76 -10.19 10.55
CA THR A 295 -4.20 -8.87 10.27
C THR A 295 -4.84 -7.79 11.14
N TYR A 296 -6.15 -7.86 11.31
CA TYR A 296 -6.92 -6.91 12.12
C TYR A 296 -6.48 -6.86 13.58
N PHE A 297 -6.17 -8.00 14.20
CA PHE A 297 -5.79 -8.05 15.62
C PHE A 297 -4.28 -8.00 15.85
N ILE A 298 -3.48 -8.56 14.96
CA ILE A 298 -2.06 -8.79 15.22
C ILE A 298 -1.17 -7.78 14.48
N ASN A 299 -1.33 -7.66 13.17
CA ASN A 299 -0.46 -6.79 12.38
C ASN A 299 -0.65 -5.30 12.72
N VAL A 300 -1.89 -4.90 13.06
CA VAL A 300 -2.22 -3.53 13.48
C VAL A 300 -1.39 -3.10 14.70
N ILE A 301 -1.20 -4.01 15.68
CA ILE A 301 -0.39 -3.71 16.88
C ILE A 301 1.07 -3.47 16.48
N GLY A 302 1.64 -4.35 15.66
CA GLY A 302 3.02 -4.20 15.19
C GLY A 302 3.25 -2.86 14.48
N ALA A 303 2.31 -2.46 13.62
CA ALA A 303 2.36 -1.17 12.95
C ALA A 303 2.21 0.02 13.91
N LEU A 304 1.28 -0.07 14.86
CA LEU A 304 1.06 0.98 15.87
C LEU A 304 2.30 1.18 16.74
N LEU A 305 2.87 0.10 17.27
CA LEU A 305 4.06 0.15 18.11
C LEU A 305 5.26 0.71 17.35
N ALA A 306 5.48 0.28 16.10
CA ALA A 306 6.57 0.78 15.28
C ALA A 306 6.45 2.28 14.99
N MET A 307 5.24 2.80 14.78
CA MET A 307 5.01 4.24 14.59
C MET A 307 5.09 5.04 15.89
N ALA A 308 4.64 4.47 17.02
CA ALA A 308 4.69 5.13 18.32
C ALA A 308 6.11 5.16 18.89
N ILE A 309 6.88 4.09 18.72
CA ILE A 309 8.26 3.93 19.22
C ILE A 309 9.16 3.58 18.02
N PRO A 310 9.45 4.55 17.14
CA PRO A 310 10.15 4.28 15.91
C PRO A 310 11.64 3.95 16.16
N ASN A 311 12.12 2.91 15.47
CA ASN A 311 13.54 2.55 15.41
C ASN A 311 14.18 3.16 14.17
N TYR A 312 14.44 4.46 14.20
CA TYR A 312 15.20 5.16 13.16
C TYR A 312 16.16 6.17 13.75
N ALA A 313 17.26 6.45 13.03
CA ALA A 313 18.29 7.35 13.51
C ALA A 313 17.75 8.76 13.75
N ASP A 314 18.18 9.39 14.82
CA ASP A 314 17.77 10.74 15.26
C ASP A 314 18.00 11.85 14.23
N THR A 315 18.84 11.60 13.24
CA THR A 315 19.20 12.55 12.18
C THR A 315 18.59 12.18 10.82
N THR A 316 17.66 11.24 10.78
CA THR A 316 17.02 10.78 9.53
C THR A 316 16.23 11.91 8.89
N ASN A 317 16.46 12.16 7.60
CA ASN A 317 15.68 13.12 6.83
C ASN A 317 14.26 12.57 6.61
N ILE A 318 13.24 13.38 6.90
CA ILE A 318 11.82 13.02 6.76
C ILE A 318 11.45 12.57 5.33
N MET A 319 12.16 13.05 4.33
CA MET A 319 11.95 12.71 2.92
C MET A 319 12.83 11.55 2.45
N SER A 320 13.68 10.98 3.32
CA SER A 320 14.53 9.85 2.93
C SER A 320 13.69 8.66 2.50
N MET A 321 14.17 7.90 1.52
CA MET A 321 13.50 6.70 1.01
C MET A 321 13.14 5.72 2.13
N ARG A 322 14.04 5.53 3.08
CA ARG A 322 13.86 4.66 4.25
C ARG A 322 12.66 5.10 5.09
N LEU A 323 12.58 6.41 5.39
CA LEU A 323 11.53 6.94 6.25
C LEU A 323 10.19 7.03 5.54
N VAL A 324 10.17 7.47 4.27
CA VAL A 324 8.96 7.47 3.44
C VAL A 324 8.39 6.05 3.33
N GLY A 325 9.21 5.06 3.01
CA GLY A 325 8.80 3.66 2.95
C GLY A 325 8.31 3.14 4.30
N PHE A 326 8.99 3.50 5.40
CA PHE A 326 8.55 3.15 6.76
C PHE A 326 7.11 3.62 7.02
N TRP A 327 6.81 4.91 6.79
CA TRP A 327 5.48 5.45 7.08
C TRP A 327 4.40 4.90 6.14
N TYR A 328 4.67 4.75 4.84
CA TYR A 328 3.72 4.14 3.89
C TYR A 328 3.34 2.72 4.32
N ASN A 329 4.32 1.91 4.67
CA ASN A 329 4.10 0.52 5.07
C ASN A 329 3.27 0.42 6.34
N HIS A 330 3.63 1.22 7.36
CA HIS A 330 2.95 1.17 8.65
C HIS A 330 1.55 1.78 8.60
N TYR A 331 1.33 2.82 7.79
CA TYR A 331 -0.02 3.35 7.54
C TYR A 331 -0.95 2.27 6.97
N ILE A 332 -0.53 1.60 5.89
CA ILE A 332 -1.34 0.54 5.27
C ILE A 332 -1.59 -0.61 6.26
N ALA A 333 -0.57 -1.06 6.97
CA ALA A 333 -0.71 -2.14 7.95
C ALA A 333 -1.65 -1.76 9.12
N PHE A 334 -1.65 -0.49 9.54
CA PHE A 334 -2.43 -0.01 10.66
C PHE A 334 -3.90 0.27 10.30
N PHE A 335 -4.16 1.15 9.33
CA PHE A 335 -5.52 1.63 9.12
C PHE A 335 -6.35 0.82 8.11
N MET A 336 -5.72 0.06 7.18
CA MET A 336 -6.48 -0.68 6.17
C MET A 336 -7.42 -1.73 6.78
N PRO A 337 -7.00 -2.55 7.77
CA PRO A 337 -7.93 -3.51 8.38
C PRO A 337 -9.17 -2.86 8.99
N MET A 338 -9.02 -1.71 9.65
CA MET A 338 -10.14 -0.94 10.19
C MET A 338 -11.05 -0.40 9.07
N LEU A 339 -10.46 0.16 8.00
CA LEU A 339 -11.21 0.66 6.84
C LEU A 339 -12.04 -0.44 6.17
N PHE A 340 -11.53 -1.67 6.09
CA PHE A 340 -12.28 -2.78 5.50
C PHE A 340 -13.57 -3.05 6.25
N VAL A 341 -13.59 -2.89 7.57
CA VAL A 341 -14.79 -3.04 8.38
C VAL A 341 -15.69 -1.82 8.26
N PHE A 342 -15.16 -0.59 8.33
CA PHE A 342 -15.97 0.64 8.19
C PHE A 342 -16.62 0.78 6.79
N LEU A 343 -16.00 0.18 5.78
CA LEU A 343 -16.53 0.17 4.40
C LEU A 343 -17.41 -1.06 4.09
N ASP A 344 -17.75 -1.86 5.11
CA ASP A 344 -18.59 -3.07 5.01
C ASP A 344 -18.01 -4.17 4.09
N MET A 345 -16.66 -4.19 3.91
CA MET A 345 -15.99 -5.23 3.13
C MET A 345 -15.86 -6.54 3.93
N PHE A 346 -15.74 -6.44 5.24
CA PHE A 346 -15.67 -7.55 6.18
C PHE A 346 -16.52 -7.26 7.41
N GLU A 347 -17.08 -8.32 7.99
CA GLU A 347 -17.87 -8.23 9.23
C GLU A 347 -17.01 -7.78 10.41
N ARG A 348 -17.63 -7.11 11.39
CA ARG A 348 -16.96 -6.78 12.65
C ARG A 348 -16.53 -8.07 13.36
N PRO A 349 -15.29 -8.09 13.90
CA PRO A 349 -14.79 -9.28 14.57
C PRO A 349 -15.54 -9.55 15.88
N LYS A 350 -15.74 -10.84 16.16
CA LYS A 350 -16.33 -11.34 17.44
C LYS A 350 -15.24 -12.03 18.26
N LEU A 351 -15.52 -12.35 19.51
CA LEU A 351 -14.59 -13.07 20.40
C LEU A 351 -13.99 -14.35 19.76
N LYS A 352 -14.79 -15.08 19.01
CA LYS A 352 -14.34 -16.29 18.30
C LYS A 352 -13.21 -16.00 17.31
N GLN A 353 -13.32 -14.92 16.55
CA GLN A 353 -12.28 -14.52 15.60
C GLN A 353 -11.02 -14.03 16.33
N PHE A 354 -11.18 -13.34 17.46
CA PHE A 354 -10.06 -12.96 18.30
C PHE A 354 -9.30 -14.19 18.80
N ILE A 355 -9.98 -15.18 19.39
CA ILE A 355 -9.35 -16.42 19.88
C ILE A 355 -8.60 -17.16 18.75
N TYR A 356 -9.20 -17.28 17.58
CA TYR A 356 -8.52 -17.91 16.43
C TYR A 356 -7.31 -17.11 15.97
N SER A 357 -7.38 -15.79 16.00
CA SER A 357 -6.25 -14.93 15.64
C SER A 357 -5.12 -15.04 16.65
N MET A 358 -5.43 -15.15 17.95
CA MET A 358 -4.42 -15.37 19.00
C MET A 358 -3.78 -16.77 18.88
N ALA A 359 -4.55 -17.81 18.57
CA ALA A 359 -4.01 -19.15 18.33
C ALA A 359 -3.08 -19.18 17.10
N ALA A 360 -3.47 -18.51 16.00
CA ALA A 360 -2.63 -18.36 14.83
C ALA A 360 -1.36 -17.53 15.14
N PHE A 361 -1.48 -16.48 15.95
CA PHE A 361 -0.34 -15.70 16.42
C PHE A 361 0.60 -16.53 17.27
N ALA A 362 0.11 -17.37 18.19
CA ALA A 362 0.96 -18.27 18.96
C ALA A 362 1.80 -19.18 18.08
N GLY A 363 1.19 -19.79 17.06
CA GLY A 363 1.93 -20.59 16.08
C GLY A 363 2.96 -19.79 15.30
N TYR A 364 2.60 -18.60 14.84
CA TYR A 364 3.52 -17.72 14.13
C TYR A 364 4.64 -17.20 15.04
N PHE A 365 4.33 -16.87 16.30
CA PHE A 365 5.30 -16.44 17.28
C PHE A 365 6.35 -17.54 17.55
N VAL A 366 5.93 -18.78 17.75
CA VAL A 366 6.84 -19.92 17.96
C VAL A 366 7.72 -20.11 16.73
N LEU A 367 7.16 -20.05 15.51
CA LEU A 367 7.94 -20.14 14.28
C LEU A 367 9.02 -19.07 14.21
N VAL A 368 8.66 -17.82 14.46
CA VAL A 368 9.58 -16.67 14.40
C VAL A 368 10.64 -16.76 15.49
N LEU A 369 10.25 -17.21 16.69
CA LEU A 369 11.18 -17.46 17.79
C LEU A 369 12.25 -18.49 17.40
N ILE A 370 11.85 -19.61 16.81
CA ILE A 370 12.78 -20.64 16.34
C ILE A 370 13.70 -20.06 15.24
N LEU A 371 13.15 -19.32 14.28
CA LEU A 371 13.95 -18.68 13.24
C LEU A 371 15.00 -17.71 13.81
N ASN A 372 14.62 -16.85 14.75
CA ASN A 372 15.55 -15.95 15.42
C ASN A 372 16.70 -16.73 16.06
N VAL A 373 16.37 -17.72 16.90
CA VAL A 373 17.36 -18.51 17.63
C VAL A 373 18.29 -19.26 16.68
N VAL A 374 17.75 -19.89 15.61
CA VAL A 374 18.53 -20.63 14.62
C VAL A 374 19.45 -19.69 13.83
N PHE A 375 18.95 -18.56 13.35
CA PHE A 375 19.77 -17.63 12.59
C PHE A 375 20.87 -17.00 13.44
N THR A 376 20.55 -16.60 14.67
CA THR A 376 21.55 -16.02 15.59
C THR A 376 22.64 -17.05 15.97
N ALA A 377 22.27 -18.30 16.24
CA ALA A 377 23.21 -19.38 16.51
C ALA A 377 24.17 -19.66 15.34
N ASN A 378 23.73 -19.38 14.10
CA ASN A 378 24.57 -19.47 12.91
C ASN A 378 25.31 -18.16 12.55
N GLY A 379 25.39 -17.19 13.46
CA GLY A 379 26.13 -15.96 13.29
C GLY A 379 25.43 -14.88 12.45
N HIS A 380 24.13 -15.00 12.23
CA HIS A 380 23.34 -14.02 11.49
C HIS A 380 22.57 -13.09 12.45
N ASP A 381 22.52 -11.81 12.12
CA ASP A 381 21.77 -10.82 12.89
C ASP A 381 20.28 -10.91 12.53
N ALA A 382 19.53 -11.72 13.30
CA ALA A 382 18.10 -11.89 13.16
C ALA A 382 17.39 -11.50 14.46
N ASP A 383 16.54 -10.47 14.39
CA ASP A 383 15.76 -9.99 15.53
C ASP A 383 14.32 -9.68 15.16
N TYR A 384 13.62 -10.69 14.66
CA TYR A 384 12.18 -10.56 14.39
C TYR A 384 11.41 -10.38 15.69
N PHE A 385 10.47 -9.45 15.70
CA PHE A 385 9.64 -9.05 16.84
C PHE A 385 10.47 -8.49 18.01
N PHE A 386 11.76 -8.19 17.83
CA PHE A 386 12.64 -7.73 18.89
C PHE A 386 12.76 -8.75 20.05
N LEU A 387 12.80 -10.07 19.72
CA LEU A 387 12.83 -11.15 20.70
C LEU A 387 14.26 -11.51 21.14
N ASN A 388 15.26 -11.16 20.34
CA ASN A 388 16.67 -11.47 20.59
C ASN A 388 17.51 -10.22 20.85
N GLY A 389 17.10 -9.05 20.36
CA GLY A 389 17.79 -7.77 20.56
C GLY A 389 17.27 -7.01 21.77
N ASP A 390 18.03 -6.01 22.17
CA ASP A 390 17.83 -5.17 23.37
C ASP A 390 16.94 -3.93 23.13
N PHE A 391 16.58 -3.65 21.88
CA PHE A 391 15.86 -2.43 21.50
C PHE A 391 14.61 -2.13 22.35
N ILE A 392 13.77 -3.15 22.63
CA ILE A 392 12.59 -2.97 23.49
C ILE A 392 13.00 -2.92 24.95
N VAL A 393 14.00 -3.71 25.36
CA VAL A 393 14.55 -3.76 26.71
C VAL A 393 15.05 -2.40 27.13
N ASP A 394 15.83 -1.72 26.29
CA ASP A 394 16.32 -0.36 26.51
C ASP A 394 15.21 0.67 26.76
N LYS A 395 14.03 0.47 26.16
CA LYS A 395 12.87 1.34 26.34
C LYS A 395 12.08 1.04 27.60
N LEU A 396 12.12 -0.20 28.07
CA LEU A 396 11.39 -0.67 29.26
C LEU A 396 12.20 -0.54 30.57
N GLY A 397 13.54 -0.45 30.46
CA GLY A 397 14.45 -0.22 31.57
C GLY A 397 14.84 -1.48 32.37
N LEU A 398 15.51 -1.30 33.53
CA LEU A 398 16.20 -2.33 34.31
C LEU A 398 15.39 -3.59 34.61
N TRP A 399 14.08 -3.50 34.77
CA TRP A 399 13.26 -4.67 35.07
C TRP A 399 13.15 -5.61 33.88
N ALA A 400 13.09 -5.06 32.65
CA ALA A 400 13.06 -5.84 31.41
C ALA A 400 14.46 -6.40 31.10
N GLU A 401 15.52 -5.66 31.40
CA GLU A 401 16.89 -6.09 31.26
C GLU A 401 17.17 -7.36 32.11
N ARG A 402 16.74 -7.38 33.37
CA ARG A 402 16.84 -8.57 34.23
C ARG A 402 16.14 -9.81 33.65
N LEU A 403 14.97 -9.64 33.02
CA LEU A 403 14.25 -10.74 32.36
C LEU A 403 14.94 -11.17 31.07
N PHE A 404 15.52 -10.24 30.36
CA PHE A 404 16.23 -10.48 29.12
C PHE A 404 17.56 -11.21 29.32
N GLU A 405 18.25 -10.97 30.44
CA GLU A 405 19.49 -11.64 30.83
C GLU A 405 19.30 -13.10 31.25
N MET A 406 18.06 -13.48 31.64
CA MET A 406 17.74 -14.85 32.00
C MET A 406 17.68 -15.74 30.74
N THR A 407 18.78 -16.41 30.44
CA THR A 407 18.93 -17.24 29.24
C THR A 407 18.83 -18.72 29.56
N PHE A 408 18.31 -19.46 28.59
CA PHE A 408 18.37 -20.92 28.53
C PHE A 408 19.15 -21.30 27.26
N VAL A 409 20.27 -22.04 27.43
CA VAL A 409 21.15 -22.41 26.34
C VAL A 409 21.00 -23.90 26.04
N LEU A 410 20.73 -24.24 24.79
CA LEU A 410 20.66 -25.59 24.30
C LEU A 410 21.82 -25.85 23.35
N ASN A 411 22.73 -26.75 23.68
CA ASN A 411 23.86 -27.13 22.85
C ASN A 411 23.52 -28.33 21.96
N ILE A 412 23.59 -28.17 20.64
CA ILE A 412 23.37 -29.23 19.65
C ILE A 412 24.48 -29.16 18.63
N ASN A 413 25.27 -30.22 18.49
CA ASN A 413 26.38 -30.34 17.55
C ASN A 413 27.35 -29.14 17.61
N ASP A 414 27.79 -28.78 18.81
CA ASP A 414 28.69 -27.66 19.11
C ASP A 414 28.15 -26.27 18.74
N VAL A 415 26.85 -26.15 18.45
CA VAL A 415 26.15 -24.88 18.22
C VAL A 415 25.32 -24.54 19.43
N GLU A 416 25.48 -23.31 19.94
CA GLU A 416 24.72 -22.80 21.09
C GLU A 416 23.43 -22.09 20.62
N TYR A 417 22.28 -22.61 21.03
CA TYR A 417 20.96 -22.03 20.77
C TYR A 417 20.47 -21.32 22.03
N VAL A 418 20.50 -19.99 22.04
CA VAL A 418 20.19 -19.17 23.21
C VAL A 418 18.73 -18.71 23.15
N PHE A 419 17.97 -19.11 24.18
CA PHE A 419 16.58 -18.68 24.41
C PHE A 419 16.52 -17.71 25.59
N ARG A 420 15.51 -16.83 25.61
CA ARG A 420 15.22 -15.89 26.69
C ARG A 420 13.77 -16.10 27.19
N PRO A 421 13.47 -17.24 27.82
CA PRO A 421 12.10 -17.73 27.98
C PRO A 421 11.19 -16.77 28.74
N LEU A 422 11.66 -16.14 29.82
CA LEU A 422 10.84 -15.21 30.59
C LEU A 422 10.49 -13.94 29.81
N TYR A 423 11.47 -13.36 29.13
CA TYR A 423 11.25 -12.19 28.27
C TYR A 423 10.32 -12.53 27.10
N GLN A 424 10.53 -13.65 26.41
CA GLN A 424 9.75 -14.08 25.26
C GLN A 424 8.29 -14.40 25.61
N VAL A 425 8.05 -15.08 26.75
CA VAL A 425 6.71 -15.36 27.28
C VAL A 425 6.00 -14.07 27.68
N LEU A 426 6.70 -13.18 28.38
CA LEU A 426 6.15 -11.87 28.75
C LEU A 426 5.76 -11.08 27.51
N PHE A 427 6.63 -11.03 26.49
CA PHE A 427 6.37 -10.35 25.23
C PHE A 427 5.10 -10.89 24.55
N PHE A 428 4.94 -12.22 24.50
CA PHE A 428 3.75 -12.84 23.96
C PHE A 428 2.47 -12.40 24.70
N PHE A 429 2.47 -12.43 26.03
CA PHE A 429 1.31 -12.00 26.82
C PHE A 429 1.00 -10.51 26.66
N VAL A 430 2.02 -9.66 26.63
CA VAL A 430 1.85 -8.22 26.37
C VAL A 430 1.19 -8.01 25.00
N TYR A 431 1.59 -8.78 23.99
CA TYR A 431 0.99 -8.70 22.66
C TYR A 431 -0.48 -9.11 22.63
N VAL A 432 -0.85 -10.17 23.37
CA VAL A 432 -2.25 -10.60 23.54
C VAL A 432 -3.08 -9.51 24.24
N LEU A 433 -2.55 -8.91 25.30
CA LEU A 433 -3.22 -7.81 26.01
C LEU A 433 -3.41 -6.58 25.12
N LEU A 434 -2.40 -6.21 24.32
CA LEU A 434 -2.51 -5.14 23.34
C LEU A 434 -3.57 -5.47 22.28
N GLY A 435 -3.68 -6.73 21.84
CA GLY A 435 -4.72 -7.19 20.94
C GLY A 435 -6.12 -6.99 21.50
N LEU A 436 -6.32 -7.30 22.77
CA LEU A 436 -7.56 -7.03 23.49
C LEU A 436 -7.83 -5.52 23.57
N ALA A 437 -6.83 -4.72 23.92
CA ALA A 437 -6.97 -3.26 24.01
C ALA A 437 -7.37 -2.66 22.66
N VAL A 438 -6.74 -3.06 21.57
CA VAL A 438 -7.10 -2.63 20.20
C VAL A 438 -8.53 -3.03 19.86
N TRP A 439 -8.95 -4.24 20.22
CA TRP A 439 -10.33 -4.67 20.03
C TRP A 439 -11.32 -3.78 20.76
N PHE A 440 -11.10 -3.50 22.06
CA PHE A 440 -11.96 -2.59 22.82
C PHE A 440 -12.01 -1.19 22.21
N ILE A 441 -10.86 -0.63 21.82
CA ILE A 441 -10.81 0.68 21.15
C ILE A 441 -11.65 0.67 19.86
N TYR A 442 -11.54 -0.37 19.05
CA TYR A 442 -12.31 -0.47 17.80
C TYR A 442 -13.82 -0.65 18.07
N GLU A 443 -14.22 -1.44 19.06
CA GLU A 443 -15.62 -1.57 19.45
C GLU A 443 -16.22 -0.22 19.90
N GLU A 444 -15.47 0.57 20.67
CA GLU A 444 -15.88 1.92 21.05
C GLU A 444 -15.97 2.87 19.84
N LEU A 445 -15.00 2.81 18.92
CA LEU A 445 -15.08 3.59 17.68
C LEU A 445 -16.29 3.20 16.84
N TYR A 446 -16.62 1.92 16.72
CA TYR A 446 -17.82 1.46 16.01
C TYR A 446 -19.10 1.92 16.72
N ARG A 447 -19.14 1.89 18.03
CA ARG A 447 -20.29 2.38 18.80
C ARG A 447 -20.52 3.87 18.55
N ILE A 448 -19.51 4.70 18.66
CA ILE A 448 -19.58 6.14 18.38
C ILE A 448 -20.02 6.39 16.94
N PHE A 449 -19.52 5.60 16.00
CA PHE A 449 -19.89 5.70 14.59
C PHE A 449 -21.36 5.36 14.35
N ASP A 450 -21.86 4.27 14.94
CA ASP A 450 -23.25 3.84 14.84
C ASP A 450 -24.22 4.84 15.48
N GLU A 451 -23.87 5.36 16.65
CA GLU A 451 -24.64 6.41 17.34
C GLU A 451 -24.76 7.68 16.50
N ASN A 452 -23.66 8.11 15.86
CA ASN A 452 -23.68 9.26 14.96
C ASN A 452 -24.55 9.02 13.72
N ILE A 453 -24.47 7.84 13.11
CA ILE A 453 -25.34 7.48 11.98
C ILE A 453 -26.81 7.49 12.42
N TYR A 454 -27.12 6.87 13.56
CA TYR A 454 -28.47 6.85 14.12
C TYR A 454 -29.00 8.26 14.37
N LEU A 455 -28.19 9.12 14.98
CA LEU A 455 -28.54 10.52 15.23
C LEU A 455 -28.83 11.26 13.91
N HIS A 456 -27.97 11.12 12.90
CA HIS A 456 -28.19 11.75 11.60
C HIS A 456 -29.46 11.26 10.89
N VAL A 457 -29.74 9.96 10.95
CA VAL A 457 -31.00 9.41 10.38
C VAL A 457 -32.21 9.97 11.11
N ARG A 458 -32.16 10.06 12.43
CA ARG A 458 -33.23 10.62 13.26
C ARG A 458 -33.45 12.10 12.96
N LEU A 459 -32.39 12.90 12.87
CA LEU A 459 -32.45 14.31 12.52
C LEU A 459 -33.04 14.54 11.11
N ARG A 460 -32.68 13.71 10.13
CA ARG A 460 -33.29 13.79 8.79
C ARG A 460 -34.79 13.52 8.83
N LYS A 461 -35.23 12.50 9.58
CA LYS A 461 -36.67 12.19 9.75
C LYS A 461 -37.40 13.35 10.40
N LEU A 462 -36.81 13.95 11.45
CA LEU A 462 -37.42 15.12 12.13
C LEU A 462 -37.54 16.30 11.19
N ARG A 463 -36.50 16.64 10.44
CA ARG A 463 -36.53 17.73 9.45
C ARG A 463 -37.58 17.52 8.37
N LYS A 464 -37.73 16.27 7.89
CA LYS A 464 -38.76 15.92 6.92
C LYS A 464 -40.17 16.13 7.53
N TYR A 465 -40.38 15.68 8.76
CA TYR A 465 -41.62 15.86 9.48
C TYR A 465 -41.97 17.32 9.73
N GLU A 466 -40.97 18.14 10.11
CA GLU A 466 -41.12 19.59 10.27
C GLU A 466 -41.52 20.28 8.95
N GLN A 467 -40.93 19.81 7.84
CA GLN A 467 -41.27 20.35 6.52
C GLN A 467 -42.68 19.99 6.11
N GLU A 468 -43.09 18.74 6.28
CA GLU A 468 -44.48 18.28 6.03
C GLU A 468 -45.50 19.03 6.90
N LEU A 469 -45.14 19.31 8.18
CA LEU A 469 -46.01 20.07 9.08
C LEU A 469 -46.13 21.54 8.63
N LYS A 470 -45.03 22.18 8.20
CA LYS A 470 -45.08 23.54 7.66
C LYS A 470 -45.93 23.65 6.39
N GLU A 471 -45.80 22.68 5.49
CA GLU A 471 -46.62 22.61 4.27
C GLU A 471 -48.08 22.45 4.57
N ALA A 472 -48.44 21.56 5.53
CA ALA A 472 -49.79 21.37 5.98
C ALA A 472 -50.39 22.63 6.63
N LEU A 473 -49.64 23.35 7.45
CA LEU A 473 -50.07 24.61 8.07
C LEU A 473 -50.24 25.73 7.04
N GLN A 474 -49.40 25.78 6.02
CA GLN A 474 -49.55 26.76 4.93
C GLN A 474 -50.75 26.43 4.02
N GLY A 475 -51.03 25.14 3.81
CA GLY A 475 -52.24 24.71 3.10
C GLY A 475 -53.53 25.11 3.82
N ARG A 476 -53.60 24.89 5.14
CA ARG A 476 -54.77 25.31 5.95
C ARG A 476 -54.99 26.83 5.95
N LYS A 477 -53.94 27.65 5.97
CA LYS A 477 -54.06 29.12 5.87
C LYS A 477 -54.59 29.61 4.52
N LYS A 478 -54.49 28.81 3.47
CA LYS A 478 -55.05 29.14 2.16
C LYS A 478 -56.51 28.72 2.00
N GLU A 479 -57.00 27.85 2.88
CA GLU A 479 -58.38 27.33 2.85
C GLU A 479 -59.36 28.06 3.80
N GLU A 480 -58.85 28.92 4.72
CA GLU A 480 -59.73 29.80 5.51
C GLU A 480 -60.34 30.88 4.61
N PRO A 481 -61.63 30.87 4.37
CA PRO A 481 -62.30 31.94 3.60
C PRO A 481 -62.16 33.25 4.37
N MET A 482 -61.73 34.32 3.66
CA MET A 482 -61.92 35.67 4.20
C MET A 482 -63.41 35.88 4.43
N GLU A 483 -63.88 35.73 5.68
CA GLU A 483 -65.19 36.31 6.09
C GLU A 483 -65.09 37.78 5.74
N LYS A 484 -65.79 38.15 4.65
CA LYS A 484 -66.06 39.55 4.34
C LYS A 484 -67.01 40.05 5.40
N ASP A 485 -66.50 40.98 6.23
CA ASP A 485 -67.35 41.86 7.04
C ASP A 485 -68.38 42.51 6.13
N ALA A 486 -69.66 42.25 6.39
CA ALA A 486 -70.81 42.95 5.87
C ALA A 486 -71.35 43.90 6.94
#